data_db73175b59fac15c54464f87d0f3e228
#
_entry.id   db73175b59fac15c54464f87d0f3e228
#
_cell.length_a   1.000
_cell.length_b   1.000
_cell.length_c   1.000
_cell.angle_alpha   90.00
_cell.angle_beta   90.00
_cell.angle_gamma   90.00
#
_symmetry.space_group_name_H-M   'P 1'
#
loop_
_entity.id
_entity.type
_entity.pdbx_description
1 polymer ?
#
loop_
_entity_poly.entity_id
_entity_poly.type
_entity_poly.pdbx_seq_one_letter_code
_entity_poly.pdbx_strand_id
1 'polypeptide(L)'
;MKQLNLILTSIAMLVGLFVLVSILTDMDAEQTAPAEAMNDEAADSVQMSSADTQVIKVKSGGALETPNPLGEISIGDVNAPIKIYEYASLTCGHCAAFHTEVLPDLKKQYVDTGLVQFYFRPFPLDPYAMTGAMLVQCSIPQARLAFLETLFKRQLQWVRSDDPLNSLRAYAKQAGMSGENFVMCLRSEANLTAVRSMYTAAKDELGVQSTPTFFVSGEKVAGNIGLEAFKKLLDKKLKKMGIEAPEVKESSGL
;
A
#
# COMPACT_ATOMS: atom_id res chain seq x y z
N MET A 1 -40.62 -53.63 1.40
CA MET A 1 -39.51 -52.67 1.11
C MET A 1 -39.93 -51.52 0.21
N LYS A 2 -40.77 -51.68 -0.82
CA LYS A 2 -41.20 -50.56 -1.72
C LYS A 2 -42.10 -49.51 -1.03
N GLN A 3 -42.95 -49.90 -0.09
CA GLN A 3 -43.85 -48.97 0.63
C GLN A 3 -43.10 -48.05 1.61
N LEU A 4 -42.04 -48.53 2.23
CA LEU A 4 -41.25 -47.76 3.20
C LEU A 4 -40.46 -46.61 2.53
N ASN A 5 -39.99 -46.83 1.30
CA ASN A 5 -39.27 -45.78 0.54
C ASN A 5 -40.19 -44.65 0.06
N LEU A 6 -41.48 -44.93 -0.25
CA LEU A 6 -42.43 -43.90 -0.65
C LEU A 6 -42.77 -42.95 0.52
N ILE A 7 -42.87 -43.46 1.73
CA ILE A 7 -43.18 -42.65 2.93
C ILE A 7 -42.01 -41.76 3.30
N LEU A 8 -40.77 -42.25 3.20
CA LEU A 8 -39.57 -41.48 3.47
C LEU A 8 -39.34 -40.33 2.47
N THR A 9 -39.65 -40.53 1.18
CA THR A 9 -39.52 -39.47 0.17
C THR A 9 -40.59 -38.39 0.34
N SER A 10 -41.82 -38.74 0.77
CA SER A 10 -42.89 -37.76 1.02
C SER A 10 -42.61 -36.90 2.26
N ILE A 11 -42.03 -37.46 3.32
CA ILE A 11 -41.66 -36.71 4.52
C ILE A 11 -40.52 -35.74 4.24
N ALA A 12 -39.51 -36.15 3.47
CA ALA A 12 -38.39 -35.28 3.07
C ALA A 12 -38.87 -34.08 2.23
N MET A 13 -39.86 -34.25 1.33
CA MET A 13 -40.43 -33.16 0.55
C MET A 13 -41.23 -32.15 1.40
N LEU A 14 -42.00 -32.64 2.40
CA LEU A 14 -42.76 -31.77 3.29
C LEU A 14 -41.86 -30.95 4.24
N VAL A 15 -40.78 -31.52 4.75
CA VAL A 15 -39.82 -30.80 5.59
C VAL A 15 -39.06 -29.73 4.76
N GLY A 16 -38.67 -30.02 3.51
CA GLY A 16 -38.04 -29.07 2.61
C GLY A 16 -38.94 -27.86 2.28
N LEU A 17 -40.25 -28.10 2.08
CA LEU A 17 -41.22 -27.04 1.79
C LEU A 17 -41.45 -26.15 3.03
N PHE A 18 -41.47 -26.72 4.24
CA PHE A 18 -41.67 -25.95 5.47
C PHE A 18 -40.47 -25.02 5.78
N VAL A 19 -39.23 -25.46 5.53
CA VAL A 19 -38.04 -24.66 5.70
C VAL A 19 -37.98 -23.50 4.67
N LEU A 20 -38.43 -23.75 3.43
CA LEU A 20 -38.44 -22.71 2.39
C LEU A 20 -39.48 -21.62 2.69
N VAL A 21 -40.66 -21.99 3.23
CA VAL A 21 -41.70 -21.02 3.60
C VAL A 21 -41.26 -20.18 4.81
N SER A 22 -40.57 -20.76 5.78
CA SER A 22 -40.04 -19.99 6.93
C SER A 22 -38.97 -18.96 6.56
N ILE A 23 -38.15 -19.24 5.54
CA ILE A 23 -37.14 -18.31 5.07
C ILE A 23 -37.77 -17.12 4.29
N LEU A 24 -38.91 -17.35 3.61
CA LEU A 24 -39.61 -16.32 2.85
C LEU A 24 -40.46 -15.38 3.71
N THR A 25 -40.86 -15.79 4.93
CA THR A 25 -41.63 -14.94 5.83
C THR A 25 -40.79 -13.99 6.70
N ASP A 26 -39.47 -14.22 6.82
CA ASP A 26 -38.57 -13.36 7.57
C ASP A 26 -37.96 -12.19 6.75
N MET A 27 -38.34 -12.06 5.45
CA MET A 27 -37.79 -11.02 4.58
C MET A 27 -38.69 -9.78 4.45
N ASP A 28 -39.87 -9.71 5.07
CA ASP A 28 -40.82 -8.59 4.89
C ASP A 28 -41.01 -7.69 6.13
N ALA A 29 -40.15 -7.76 7.13
CA ALA A 29 -40.23 -6.91 8.30
C ALA A 29 -38.91 -6.14 8.52
N GLU A 30 -38.62 -5.12 7.72
CA GLU A 30 -37.89 -3.91 8.15
C GLU A 30 -37.67 -2.93 6.99
N GLN A 31 -38.62 -2.02 6.77
CA GLN A 31 -38.38 -0.74 6.12
C GLN A 31 -39.57 0.19 6.28
N THR A 32 -39.66 0.89 7.41
CA THR A 32 -40.31 2.19 7.48
C THR A 32 -39.61 3.04 8.54
N ALA A 33 -38.67 3.87 8.10
CA ALA A 33 -38.25 5.06 8.86
C ALA A 33 -38.73 6.30 8.11
N PRO A 34 -39.28 7.32 8.80
CA PRO A 34 -39.88 8.49 8.15
C PRO A 34 -38.80 9.47 7.66
N ALA A 35 -39.06 10.05 6.49
CA ALA A 35 -38.29 11.16 5.95
C ALA A 35 -38.49 12.41 6.81
N GLU A 36 -37.44 12.84 7.50
CA GLU A 36 -37.39 14.19 8.07
C GLU A 36 -36.69 15.14 7.10
N ALA A 37 -37.27 16.33 7.01
CA ALA A 37 -36.98 17.40 6.08
C ALA A 37 -35.51 17.88 6.18
N MET A 38 -34.87 17.97 5.03
CA MET A 38 -33.60 18.68 4.89
C MET A 38 -33.91 20.19 4.82
N ASN A 39 -33.57 20.91 5.85
CA ASN A 39 -33.47 22.37 5.82
C ASN A 39 -32.16 22.75 5.14
N ASP A 40 -32.28 23.53 4.07
CA ASP A 40 -31.21 24.34 3.48
C ASP A 40 -30.73 25.34 4.51
N GLU A 41 -29.46 25.26 4.93
CA GLU A 41 -28.78 26.42 5.50
C GLU A 41 -27.27 26.35 5.34
N ALA A 42 -26.75 27.36 4.65
CA ALA A 42 -25.39 27.89 4.70
C ALA A 42 -24.25 27.05 4.10
N ALA A 43 -23.93 27.41 2.85
CA ALA A 43 -22.58 27.29 2.32
C ALA A 43 -21.62 28.13 3.16
N ASP A 44 -20.97 27.50 4.15
CA ASP A 44 -19.84 28.12 4.84
C ASP A 44 -18.55 27.64 4.15
N SER A 45 -17.82 28.62 3.65
CA SER A 45 -16.55 28.48 2.99
C SER A 45 -15.54 27.85 3.97
N VAL A 46 -15.26 26.55 3.81
CA VAL A 46 -14.13 25.91 4.50
C VAL A 46 -12.85 26.48 3.92
N GLN A 47 -12.33 27.52 4.59
CA GLN A 47 -10.94 27.92 4.47
C GLN A 47 -10.09 26.72 4.86
N MET A 48 -9.38 26.15 3.87
CA MET A 48 -8.32 25.19 4.13
C MET A 48 -7.21 25.90 4.90
N SER A 49 -7.31 25.85 6.20
CA SER A 49 -6.21 26.15 7.10
C SER A 49 -5.06 25.23 6.76
N SER A 50 -3.89 25.83 6.51
CA SER A 50 -2.61 25.15 6.35
C SER A 50 -2.48 24.05 7.41
N ALA A 51 -2.57 22.79 6.98
CA ALA A 51 -2.46 21.64 7.86
C ALA A 51 -1.12 21.70 8.60
N ASP A 52 -1.16 21.95 9.88
CA ASP A 52 -0.08 21.71 10.81
C ASP A 52 0.29 20.23 10.67
N THR A 53 1.41 19.97 9.98
CA THR A 53 1.99 18.63 9.88
C THR A 53 2.43 18.25 11.29
N GLN A 54 1.60 17.49 12.00
CA GLN A 54 1.95 16.99 13.34
C GLN A 54 3.17 16.09 13.21
N VAL A 55 4.32 16.64 13.60
CA VAL A 55 5.60 15.92 13.65
C VAL A 55 5.57 14.97 14.84
N ILE A 56 5.16 13.73 14.60
CA ILE A 56 5.23 12.66 15.60
C ILE A 56 6.63 12.05 15.53
N LYS A 57 7.45 12.29 16.56
CA LYS A 57 8.74 11.60 16.71
C LYS A 57 8.50 10.17 17.15
N VAL A 58 8.76 9.21 16.29
CA VAL A 58 8.82 7.78 16.65
C VAL A 58 10.17 7.52 17.31
N LYS A 59 10.16 6.83 18.48
CA LYS A 59 11.38 6.41 19.14
C LYS A 59 12.23 5.57 18.17
N SER A 60 13.51 5.90 18.04
CA SER A 60 14.47 5.01 17.37
C SER A 60 14.54 3.68 18.10
N GLY A 61 14.51 2.58 17.36
CA GLY A 61 14.36 1.20 17.85
C GLY A 61 12.90 0.73 17.77
N GLY A 62 12.66 -0.48 17.37
CA GLY A 62 11.33 -1.06 17.19
C GLY A 62 10.98 -1.36 15.74
N ALA A 63 9.69 -1.37 15.40
CA ALA A 63 9.20 -1.82 14.09
C ALA A 63 9.84 -1.10 12.89
N LEU A 64 10.22 0.17 13.04
CA LEU A 64 10.87 0.93 11.97
C LEU A 64 12.28 0.39 11.64
N GLU A 65 13.03 -0.05 12.64
CA GLU A 65 14.40 -0.57 12.48
C GLU A 65 14.45 -2.10 12.31
N THR A 66 13.31 -2.79 12.51
CA THR A 66 13.22 -4.23 12.25
C THR A 66 13.30 -4.47 10.75
N PRO A 67 14.32 -5.22 10.27
CA PRO A 67 14.46 -5.50 8.84
C PRO A 67 13.30 -6.32 8.31
N ASN A 68 12.99 -6.11 7.02
CA ASN A 68 12.09 -7.00 6.31
C ASN A 68 12.66 -8.42 6.28
N PRO A 69 11.96 -9.44 6.82
CA PRO A 69 12.45 -10.80 6.87
C PRO A 69 12.72 -11.43 5.49
N LEU A 70 12.12 -10.88 4.43
CA LEU A 70 12.34 -11.31 3.04
C LEU A 70 13.40 -10.46 2.31
N GLY A 71 14.09 -9.60 3.02
CA GLY A 71 15.07 -8.64 2.51
C GLY A 71 14.44 -7.29 2.14
N GLU A 72 15.17 -6.25 2.43
CA GLU A 72 14.73 -4.87 2.16
C GLU A 72 14.70 -4.58 0.66
N ILE A 73 13.77 -3.72 0.27
CA ILE A 73 13.77 -3.07 -1.04
C ILE A 73 14.24 -1.64 -0.80
N SER A 74 15.48 -1.36 -1.17
CA SER A 74 16.10 -0.07 -0.89
C SER A 74 17.00 0.41 -2.01
N ILE A 75 17.21 1.73 -2.06
CA ILE A 75 18.17 2.41 -2.94
C ILE A 75 19.01 3.38 -2.12
N GLY A 76 20.22 3.63 -2.59
CA GLY A 76 21.18 4.52 -1.95
C GLY A 76 22.20 3.81 -1.07
N ASP A 77 23.08 4.60 -0.47
CA ASP A 77 24.16 4.11 0.37
C ASP A 77 23.61 3.65 1.75
N VAL A 78 23.99 2.45 2.18
CA VAL A 78 23.62 1.92 3.52
C VAL A 78 24.12 2.81 4.66
N ASN A 79 25.19 3.57 4.42
CA ASN A 79 25.78 4.51 5.40
C ASN A 79 25.23 5.93 5.26
N ALA A 80 24.25 6.17 4.38
CA ALA A 80 23.67 7.49 4.21
C ALA A 80 23.18 8.08 5.55
N PRO A 81 23.43 9.38 5.81
CA PRO A 81 23.08 10.03 7.07
C PRO A 81 21.58 10.12 7.32
N ILE A 82 20.78 10.15 6.24
CA ILE A 82 19.33 10.17 6.33
C ILE A 82 18.75 8.86 5.81
N LYS A 83 17.84 8.25 6.58
CA LYS A 83 17.05 7.10 6.15
C LYS A 83 15.60 7.51 5.97
N ILE A 84 15.03 7.15 4.82
CA ILE A 84 13.61 7.33 4.51
C ILE A 84 12.98 5.95 4.37
N TYR A 85 11.95 5.67 5.16
CA TYR A 85 11.12 4.48 5.02
C TYR A 85 9.76 4.92 4.49
N GLU A 86 9.38 4.44 3.31
CA GLU A 86 8.06 4.65 2.73
C GLU A 86 7.18 3.43 2.99
N TYR A 87 6.03 3.64 3.61
CA TYR A 87 4.96 2.66 3.67
C TYR A 87 3.93 2.98 2.58
N ALA A 88 3.84 2.11 1.58
CA ALA A 88 3.05 2.37 0.39
C ALA A 88 2.23 1.16 -0.08
N SER A 89 1.12 1.44 -0.75
CA SER A 89 0.30 0.44 -1.42
C SER A 89 0.44 0.54 -2.92
N LEU A 90 0.58 -0.61 -3.58
CA LEU A 90 0.69 -0.67 -5.04
C LEU A 90 -0.59 -0.27 -5.78
N THR A 91 -1.73 -0.18 -5.08
CA THR A 91 -3.00 0.30 -5.64
C THR A 91 -3.30 1.75 -5.28
N CYS A 92 -2.48 2.40 -4.44
CA CYS A 92 -2.67 3.79 -4.04
C CYS A 92 -2.17 4.77 -5.12
N GLY A 93 -3.06 5.60 -5.66
CA GLY A 93 -2.71 6.60 -6.67
C GLY A 93 -1.70 7.65 -6.20
N HIS A 94 -1.75 8.08 -4.93
CA HIS A 94 -0.78 9.02 -4.37
C HIS A 94 0.62 8.40 -4.22
N CYS A 95 0.72 7.08 -3.99
CA CYS A 95 1.99 6.36 -4.02
C CYS A 95 2.55 6.31 -5.44
N ALA A 96 1.71 6.00 -6.44
CA ALA A 96 2.13 6.00 -7.84
C ALA A 96 2.62 7.39 -8.27
N ALA A 97 1.90 8.47 -7.91
CA ALA A 97 2.31 9.84 -8.18
C ALA A 97 3.67 10.17 -7.52
N PHE A 98 3.89 9.76 -6.26
CA PHE A 98 5.18 9.94 -5.62
C PHE A 98 6.30 9.23 -6.39
N HIS A 99 6.11 7.96 -6.74
CA HIS A 99 7.12 7.17 -7.45
C HIS A 99 7.41 7.64 -8.88
N THR A 100 6.45 8.29 -9.55
CA THR A 100 6.60 8.74 -10.94
C THR A 100 7.00 10.21 -11.08
N GLU A 101 6.65 11.05 -10.10
CA GLU A 101 6.79 12.51 -10.21
C GLU A 101 7.77 13.10 -9.20
N VAL A 102 7.95 12.46 -8.02
CA VAL A 102 8.76 13.00 -6.93
C VAL A 102 10.05 12.22 -6.73
N LEU A 103 9.93 10.89 -6.61
CA LEU A 103 11.07 10.02 -6.30
C LEU A 103 12.22 10.12 -7.32
N PRO A 104 12.00 10.27 -8.64
CA PRO A 104 13.10 10.38 -9.60
C PRO A 104 14.04 11.56 -9.31
N ASP A 105 13.48 12.73 -9.01
CA ASP A 105 14.27 13.93 -8.69
C ASP A 105 14.87 13.86 -7.29
N LEU A 106 14.14 13.32 -6.32
CA LEU A 106 14.64 13.09 -4.97
C LEU A 106 15.80 12.08 -4.99
N LYS A 107 15.68 11.04 -5.82
CA LYS A 107 16.75 10.06 -6.04
C LYS A 107 17.99 10.72 -6.59
N LYS A 108 17.87 11.47 -7.68
CA LYS A 108 19.00 12.16 -8.33
C LYS A 108 19.70 13.12 -7.37
N GLN A 109 18.95 13.86 -6.55
CA GLN A 109 19.51 14.94 -5.73
C GLN A 109 20.06 14.42 -4.40
N TYR A 110 19.46 13.42 -3.77
CA TYR A 110 19.81 13.01 -2.41
C TYR A 110 20.25 11.54 -2.30
N VAL A 111 19.66 10.63 -3.08
CA VAL A 111 20.00 9.21 -2.98
C VAL A 111 21.29 8.91 -3.72
N ASP A 112 21.39 9.36 -4.98
CA ASP A 112 22.57 9.12 -5.83
C ASP A 112 23.81 9.90 -5.35
N THR A 113 23.61 10.89 -4.49
CA THR A 113 24.69 11.67 -3.84
C THR A 113 25.13 11.06 -2.50
N GLY A 114 24.53 9.94 -2.09
CA GLY A 114 24.87 9.25 -0.84
C GLY A 114 24.31 9.91 0.43
N LEU A 115 23.45 10.93 0.31
CA LEU A 115 22.87 11.64 1.46
C LEU A 115 21.63 10.96 2.05
N VAL A 116 20.93 10.16 1.23
CA VAL A 116 19.71 9.47 1.60
C VAL A 116 19.79 8.00 1.21
N GLN A 117 19.42 7.12 2.15
CA GLN A 117 19.01 5.75 1.85
C GLN A 117 17.49 5.68 1.92
N PHE A 118 16.86 5.24 0.83
CA PHE A 118 15.41 5.13 0.71
C PHE A 118 14.99 3.66 0.74
N TYR A 119 13.98 3.34 1.57
CA TYR A 119 13.41 2.01 1.73
C TYR A 119 11.94 2.03 1.33
N PHE A 120 11.53 1.06 0.53
CA PHE A 120 10.13 0.76 0.29
C PHE A 120 9.66 -0.36 1.23
N ARG A 121 8.53 -0.15 1.89
CA ARG A 121 7.85 -1.14 2.73
C ARG A 121 6.38 -1.27 2.34
N PRO A 122 5.88 -2.48 2.07
CA PRO A 122 4.52 -2.67 1.64
C PRO A 122 3.53 -2.37 2.78
N PHE A 123 2.50 -1.59 2.44
CA PHE A 123 1.32 -1.35 3.26
C PHE A 123 0.08 -1.58 2.39
N PRO A 124 -0.24 -2.84 2.04
CA PRO A 124 -1.30 -3.16 1.10
C PRO A 124 -2.68 -2.76 1.63
N LEU A 125 -3.44 -2.00 0.85
CA LEU A 125 -4.78 -1.54 1.19
C LEU A 125 -5.89 -2.50 0.73
N ASP A 126 -5.57 -3.43 -0.17
CA ASP A 126 -6.50 -4.37 -0.77
C ASP A 126 -5.79 -5.67 -1.21
N PRO A 127 -6.56 -6.71 -1.62
CA PRO A 127 -5.99 -8.00 -2.04
C PRO A 127 -5.04 -7.91 -3.25
N TYR A 128 -5.28 -7.00 -4.20
CA TYR A 128 -4.40 -6.84 -5.36
C TYR A 128 -3.08 -6.18 -4.98
N ALA A 129 -3.11 -5.20 -4.07
CA ALA A 129 -1.89 -4.62 -3.49
C ALA A 129 -1.10 -5.66 -2.71
N MET A 130 -1.76 -6.54 -1.95
CA MET A 130 -1.13 -7.67 -1.26
C MET A 130 -0.47 -8.62 -2.26
N THR A 131 -1.19 -9.01 -3.32
CA THR A 131 -0.66 -9.88 -4.38
C THR A 131 0.57 -9.26 -5.03
N GLY A 132 0.49 -7.99 -5.43
CA GLY A 132 1.61 -7.27 -6.01
C GLY A 132 2.83 -7.20 -5.09
N ALA A 133 2.62 -6.90 -3.80
CA ALA A 133 3.69 -6.86 -2.80
C ALA A 133 4.36 -8.24 -2.62
N MET A 134 3.58 -9.32 -2.57
CA MET A 134 4.11 -10.68 -2.52
C MET A 134 4.96 -10.99 -3.76
N LEU A 135 4.49 -10.65 -4.96
CA LEU A 135 5.21 -10.90 -6.21
C LEU A 135 6.53 -10.13 -6.29
N VAL A 136 6.55 -8.87 -5.84
CA VAL A 136 7.78 -8.07 -5.76
C VAL A 136 8.77 -8.74 -4.80
N GLN A 137 8.34 -9.19 -3.63
CA GLN A 137 9.19 -9.86 -2.65
C GLN A 137 9.73 -11.22 -3.15
N CYS A 138 8.95 -11.96 -3.91
CA CYS A 138 9.37 -13.23 -4.52
C CYS A 138 10.34 -13.07 -5.69
N SER A 139 10.44 -11.88 -6.25
CA SER A 139 11.37 -11.64 -7.36
C SER A 139 12.81 -11.75 -6.87
N ILE A 140 13.72 -12.07 -7.79
CA ILE A 140 15.14 -12.06 -7.48
C ILE A 140 15.54 -10.66 -6.97
N PRO A 141 16.41 -10.53 -5.97
CA PRO A 141 16.72 -9.26 -5.32
C PRO A 141 17.05 -8.14 -6.30
N GLN A 142 17.78 -8.44 -7.37
CA GLN A 142 18.21 -7.49 -8.40
C GLN A 142 17.04 -6.94 -9.24
N ALA A 143 15.93 -7.68 -9.34
CA ALA A 143 14.76 -7.27 -10.12
C ALA A 143 13.67 -6.57 -9.27
N ARG A 144 13.72 -6.69 -7.93
CA ARG A 144 12.66 -6.21 -7.03
C ARG A 144 12.31 -4.75 -7.25
N LEU A 145 13.32 -3.88 -7.25
CA LEU A 145 13.12 -2.43 -7.42
C LEU A 145 12.52 -2.10 -8.78
N ALA A 146 13.10 -2.63 -9.86
CA ALA A 146 12.62 -2.36 -11.22
C ALA A 146 11.19 -2.89 -11.43
N PHE A 147 10.85 -4.01 -10.81
CA PHE A 147 9.50 -4.55 -10.84
C PHE A 147 8.52 -3.67 -10.06
N LEU A 148 8.89 -3.25 -8.84
CA LEU A 148 8.13 -2.30 -8.02
C LEU A 148 7.82 -1.01 -8.79
N GLU A 149 8.85 -0.38 -9.35
CA GLU A 149 8.73 0.86 -10.14
C GLU A 149 7.84 0.65 -11.36
N THR A 150 7.94 -0.51 -12.03
CA THR A 150 7.07 -0.85 -13.16
C THR A 150 5.60 -0.93 -12.72
N LEU A 151 5.32 -1.55 -11.58
CA LEU A 151 3.95 -1.66 -11.06
C LEU A 151 3.37 -0.29 -10.71
N PHE A 152 4.14 0.63 -10.12
CA PHE A 152 3.69 2.01 -9.89
C PHE A 152 3.50 2.78 -11.20
N LYS A 153 4.47 2.74 -12.09
CA LYS A 153 4.40 3.45 -13.38
C LYS A 153 3.23 2.98 -14.25
N ARG A 154 2.86 1.72 -14.15
CA ARG A 154 1.78 1.10 -14.91
C ARG A 154 0.52 0.87 -14.07
N GLN A 155 0.42 1.49 -12.90
CA GLN A 155 -0.62 1.22 -11.91
C GLN A 155 -2.02 1.23 -12.51
N LEU A 156 -2.42 2.29 -13.20
CA LEU A 156 -3.77 2.40 -13.76
C LEU A 156 -4.05 1.32 -14.82
N GLN A 157 -3.02 0.85 -15.52
CA GLN A 157 -3.18 -0.17 -16.57
C GLN A 157 -3.51 -1.54 -15.99
N TRP A 158 -2.94 -1.89 -14.83
CA TRP A 158 -3.20 -3.20 -14.23
C TRP A 158 -4.31 -3.17 -13.18
N VAL A 159 -4.43 -2.09 -12.39
CA VAL A 159 -5.48 -2.00 -11.35
C VAL A 159 -6.87 -1.91 -11.97
N ARG A 160 -7.01 -1.21 -13.11
CA ARG A 160 -8.29 -1.01 -13.81
C ARG A 160 -8.52 -1.99 -14.95
N SER A 161 -7.68 -3.00 -15.11
CA SER A 161 -7.91 -4.04 -16.13
C SER A 161 -9.06 -4.96 -15.70
N ASP A 162 -9.69 -5.61 -16.68
CA ASP A 162 -10.75 -6.59 -16.42
C ASP A 162 -10.23 -7.80 -15.61
N ASP A 163 -8.92 -8.08 -15.69
CA ASP A 163 -8.24 -9.13 -14.91
C ASP A 163 -6.91 -8.61 -14.36
N PRO A 164 -6.92 -7.96 -13.17
CA PRO A 164 -5.72 -7.44 -12.52
C PRO A 164 -4.70 -8.53 -12.19
N LEU A 165 -5.14 -9.75 -11.88
CA LEU A 165 -4.23 -10.86 -11.56
C LEU A 165 -3.45 -11.30 -12.80
N ASN A 166 -4.10 -11.41 -13.95
CA ASN A 166 -3.43 -11.74 -15.20
C ASN A 166 -2.48 -10.62 -15.65
N SER A 167 -2.86 -9.36 -15.42
CA SER A 167 -1.98 -8.21 -15.65
C SER A 167 -0.73 -8.28 -14.77
N LEU A 168 -0.87 -8.56 -13.47
CA LEU A 168 0.26 -8.78 -12.57
C LEU A 168 1.14 -9.95 -13.01
N ARG A 169 0.55 -11.03 -13.51
CA ARG A 169 1.30 -12.17 -14.09
C ARG A 169 2.14 -11.75 -15.29
N ALA A 170 1.59 -10.91 -16.17
CA ALA A 170 2.32 -10.41 -17.32
C ALA A 170 3.52 -9.55 -16.92
N TYR A 171 3.35 -8.65 -15.95
CA TYR A 171 4.45 -7.84 -15.41
C TYR A 171 5.49 -8.66 -14.64
N ALA A 172 5.07 -9.65 -13.86
CA ALA A 172 5.98 -10.57 -13.18
C ALA A 172 6.85 -11.36 -14.19
N LYS A 173 6.24 -11.79 -15.31
CA LYS A 173 6.97 -12.43 -16.41
C LYS A 173 8.00 -11.49 -17.04
N GLN A 174 7.66 -10.21 -17.24
CA GLN A 174 8.61 -9.20 -17.74
C GLN A 174 9.76 -8.96 -16.76
N ALA A 175 9.51 -9.08 -15.46
CA ALA A 175 10.52 -9.03 -14.41
C ALA A 175 11.34 -10.33 -14.25
N GLY A 176 11.16 -11.31 -15.16
CA GLY A 176 11.90 -12.58 -15.19
C GLY A 176 11.32 -13.70 -14.33
N MET A 177 10.09 -13.55 -13.79
CA MET A 177 9.45 -14.60 -12.99
C MET A 177 8.80 -15.64 -13.91
N SER A 178 9.11 -16.93 -13.72
CA SER A 178 8.43 -18.02 -14.42
C SER A 178 6.98 -18.18 -13.96
N GLY A 179 6.15 -18.82 -14.78
CA GLY A 179 4.76 -19.11 -14.41
C GLY A 179 4.64 -20.00 -13.17
N GLU A 180 5.58 -20.93 -12.99
CA GLU A 180 5.67 -21.80 -11.82
C GLU A 180 6.02 -20.97 -10.56
N ASN A 181 7.06 -20.13 -10.62
CA ASN A 181 7.45 -19.27 -9.53
C ASN A 181 6.35 -18.27 -9.15
N PHE A 182 5.58 -17.77 -10.12
CA PHE A 182 4.40 -16.95 -9.86
C PHE A 182 3.38 -17.68 -8.99
N VAL A 183 3.02 -18.92 -9.34
CA VAL A 183 2.06 -19.72 -8.57
C VAL A 183 2.63 -20.08 -7.19
N MET A 184 3.90 -20.48 -7.12
CA MET A 184 4.56 -20.79 -5.84
C MET A 184 4.62 -19.57 -4.92
N CYS A 185 4.91 -18.38 -5.45
CA CYS A 185 4.91 -17.14 -4.72
C CYS A 185 3.56 -16.85 -4.06
N LEU A 186 2.48 -16.96 -4.82
CA LEU A 186 1.12 -16.69 -4.31
C LEU A 186 0.63 -17.71 -3.29
N ARG A 187 1.17 -18.93 -3.32
CA ARG A 187 0.89 -20.00 -2.34
C ARG A 187 1.81 -19.96 -1.11
N SER A 188 2.80 -19.09 -1.09
CA SER A 188 3.79 -19.04 -0.01
C SER A 188 3.20 -18.37 1.23
N GLU A 189 2.84 -19.17 2.23
CA GLU A 189 2.41 -18.70 3.55
C GLU A 189 3.49 -17.85 4.24
N ALA A 190 4.75 -18.20 4.06
CA ALA A 190 5.87 -17.43 4.62
C ALA A 190 5.92 -16.01 4.04
N ASN A 191 5.73 -15.87 2.71
CA ASN A 191 5.70 -14.58 2.05
C ASN A 191 4.48 -13.75 2.47
N LEU A 192 3.30 -14.37 2.49
CA LEU A 192 2.08 -13.72 2.94
C LEU A 192 2.21 -13.23 4.40
N THR A 193 2.74 -14.08 5.27
CA THR A 193 2.95 -13.75 6.69
C THR A 193 3.94 -12.60 6.84
N ALA A 194 5.03 -12.58 6.09
CA ALA A 194 6.02 -11.51 6.15
C ALA A 194 5.42 -10.15 5.72
N VAL A 195 4.66 -10.10 4.61
CA VAL A 195 4.01 -8.86 4.17
C VAL A 195 2.95 -8.41 5.19
N ARG A 196 2.17 -9.34 5.74
CA ARG A 196 1.19 -9.02 6.79
C ARG A 196 1.85 -8.51 8.06
N SER A 197 2.95 -9.11 8.50
CA SER A 197 3.67 -8.65 9.69
C SER A 197 4.18 -7.22 9.55
N MET A 198 4.72 -6.86 8.39
CA MET A 198 5.13 -5.48 8.11
C MET A 198 3.95 -4.52 8.13
N TYR A 199 2.82 -4.89 7.53
CA TYR A 199 1.58 -4.10 7.58
C TYR A 199 1.11 -3.90 9.01
N THR A 200 1.01 -4.99 9.80
CA THR A 200 0.53 -4.94 11.18
C THR A 200 1.44 -4.10 12.07
N ALA A 201 2.76 -4.30 12.00
CA ALA A 201 3.72 -3.49 12.73
C ALA A 201 3.65 -2.00 12.35
N ALA A 202 3.52 -1.70 11.06
CA ALA A 202 3.36 -0.32 10.61
C ALA A 202 2.07 0.33 11.15
N LYS A 203 0.96 -0.41 11.13
CA LYS A 203 -0.33 0.06 11.62
C LYS A 203 -0.35 0.24 13.12
N ASP A 204 0.05 -0.79 13.86
CA ASP A 204 -0.19 -0.89 15.30
C ASP A 204 0.92 -0.23 16.13
N GLU A 205 2.19 -0.32 15.69
CA GLU A 205 3.33 0.22 16.42
C GLU A 205 3.78 1.60 15.91
N LEU A 206 3.68 1.85 14.59
CA LEU A 206 4.10 3.12 13.97
C LEU A 206 2.93 4.06 13.68
N GLY A 207 1.69 3.59 13.88
CA GLY A 207 0.48 4.38 13.66
C GLY A 207 0.28 4.81 12.21
N VAL A 208 0.72 3.99 11.23
CA VAL A 208 0.45 4.25 9.81
C VAL A 208 -1.04 4.03 9.54
N GLN A 209 -1.73 5.06 9.05
CA GLN A 209 -3.18 5.04 8.79
C GLN A 209 -3.52 5.28 7.32
N SER A 210 -2.57 5.78 6.54
CA SER A 210 -2.77 6.13 5.13
C SER A 210 -1.48 5.91 4.34
N THR A 211 -1.60 5.87 3.00
CA THR A 211 -0.46 5.73 2.09
C THR A 211 -0.40 6.88 1.07
N PRO A 212 0.79 7.32 0.69
CA PRO A 212 2.06 6.95 1.29
C PRO A 212 2.23 7.55 2.69
N THR A 213 2.95 6.88 3.58
CA THR A 213 3.44 7.45 4.83
C THR A 213 4.95 7.24 4.88
N PHE A 214 5.68 8.29 5.17
CA PHE A 214 7.14 8.27 5.24
C PHE A 214 7.62 8.44 6.68
N PHE A 215 8.75 7.83 6.97
CA PHE A 215 9.54 8.11 8.18
C PHE A 215 10.91 8.59 7.74
N VAL A 216 11.20 9.87 7.98
CA VAL A 216 12.45 10.53 7.56
C VAL A 216 13.32 10.72 8.79
N SER A 217 14.29 9.83 9.00
CA SER A 217 15.09 9.78 10.23
C SER A 217 14.21 9.87 11.49
N GLY A 218 13.17 9.00 11.56
CA GLY A 218 12.24 8.91 12.67
C GLY A 218 11.11 9.95 12.70
N GLU A 219 11.10 10.92 11.81
CA GLU A 219 10.00 11.89 11.67
C GLU A 219 8.94 11.36 10.71
N LYS A 220 7.70 11.22 11.19
CA LYS A 220 6.58 10.74 10.41
C LYS A 220 6.02 11.86 9.53
N VAL A 221 5.85 11.55 8.25
CA VAL A 221 5.28 12.45 7.23
C VAL A 221 4.18 11.67 6.50
N ALA A 222 2.95 12.10 6.60
CA ALA A 222 1.82 11.45 5.94
C ALA A 222 1.52 12.12 4.59
N GLY A 223 1.25 11.29 3.57
CA GLY A 223 0.89 11.73 2.23
C GLY A 223 2.08 12.10 1.33
N ASN A 224 1.79 12.28 0.05
CA ASN A 224 2.75 12.80 -0.92
C ASN A 224 2.83 14.32 -0.79
N ILE A 225 3.84 14.81 -0.08
CA ILE A 225 4.03 16.25 0.19
C ILE A 225 4.69 17.01 -0.96
N GLY A 226 5.03 16.32 -2.05
CA GLY A 226 5.70 16.90 -3.21
C GLY A 226 7.21 17.14 -3.02
N LEU A 227 7.90 17.34 -4.13
CA LEU A 227 9.36 17.42 -4.16
C LEU A 227 9.92 18.56 -3.29
N GLU A 228 9.37 19.77 -3.41
CA GLU A 228 9.91 20.93 -2.70
C GLU A 228 9.77 20.84 -1.17
N ALA A 229 8.69 20.24 -0.68
CA ALA A 229 8.53 20.00 0.75
C ALA A 229 9.51 18.93 1.24
N PHE A 230 9.74 17.85 0.45
CA PHE A 230 10.77 16.88 0.76
C PHE A 230 12.17 17.49 0.79
N LYS A 231 12.53 18.28 -0.20
CA LYS A 231 13.82 19.00 -0.24
C LYS A 231 14.02 19.84 1.01
N LYS A 232 13.05 20.70 1.33
CA LYS A 232 13.09 21.54 2.54
C LYS A 232 13.27 20.73 3.83
N LEU A 233 12.60 19.58 3.94
CA LEU A 233 12.73 18.69 5.08
C LEU A 233 14.12 18.07 5.18
N LEU A 234 14.65 17.56 4.05
CA LEU A 234 15.95 16.91 3.99
C LEU A 234 17.08 17.90 4.24
N ASP A 235 17.05 19.07 3.61
CA ASP A 235 18.06 20.13 3.80
C ASP A 235 18.10 20.61 5.25
N LYS A 236 16.94 20.76 5.89
CA LYS A 236 16.85 21.08 7.32
C LYS A 236 17.50 20.01 8.19
N LYS A 237 17.35 18.71 7.84
CA LYS A 237 17.96 17.61 8.58
C LYS A 237 19.48 17.55 8.34
N LEU A 238 19.93 17.67 7.10
CA LEU A 238 21.35 17.72 6.77
C LEU A 238 22.06 18.88 7.48
N LYS A 239 21.49 20.08 7.45
CA LYS A 239 22.02 21.24 8.17
C LYS A 239 22.16 21.00 9.67
N LYS A 240 21.21 20.30 10.30
CA LYS A 240 21.33 19.94 11.74
C LYS A 240 22.47 18.96 12.03
N MET A 241 22.88 18.18 11.03
CA MET A 241 24.01 17.24 11.11
C MET A 241 25.34 17.90 10.70
N GLY A 242 25.33 19.19 10.30
CA GLY A 242 26.52 19.88 9.77
C GLY A 242 26.91 19.45 8.37
N ILE A 243 25.96 18.87 7.61
CA ILE A 243 26.18 18.39 6.25
C ILE A 243 25.55 19.40 5.29
N GLU A 244 26.27 19.78 4.25
CA GLU A 244 25.78 20.67 3.20
C GLU A 244 24.72 19.95 2.36
N ALA A 245 23.64 20.67 2.02
CA ALA A 245 22.65 20.18 1.07
C ALA A 245 23.23 20.11 -0.33
N PRO A 246 22.75 19.21 -1.19
CA PRO A 246 23.26 19.10 -2.56
C PRO A 246 22.98 20.38 -3.33
N GLU A 247 24.00 20.91 -4.05
CA GLU A 247 23.78 22.01 -4.98
C GLU A 247 22.85 21.55 -6.12
N VAL A 248 21.67 22.14 -6.19
CA VAL A 248 20.77 21.93 -7.32
C VAL A 248 21.37 22.64 -8.53
N LYS A 249 22.09 21.92 -9.38
CA LYS A 249 22.35 22.41 -10.73
C LYS A 249 21.00 22.40 -11.45
N GLU A 250 20.36 23.57 -11.53
CA GLU A 250 19.25 23.75 -12.46
C GLU A 250 19.73 23.25 -13.82
N SER A 251 19.06 22.23 -14.35
CA SER A 251 19.27 21.85 -15.74
C SER A 251 18.85 23.06 -16.57
N SER A 252 19.83 23.83 -17.03
CA SER A 252 19.60 24.85 -18.05
C SER A 252 18.88 24.17 -19.21
N GLY A 253 17.58 24.48 -19.33
CA GLY A 253 16.76 24.00 -20.43
C GLY A 253 17.43 24.39 -21.76
N LEU A 254 17.62 23.40 -22.60
CA LEU A 254 17.81 23.54 -24.05
C LEU A 254 16.53 23.13 -24.74
#